data_c72eba9fbe281520a6278e37262c347d
#
_entry.id   c72eba9fbe281520a6278e37262c347d
#
_cell.length_a   1.000
_cell.length_b   1.000
_cell.length_c   1.000
_cell.angle_alpha   90.00
_cell.angle_beta   90.00
_cell.angle_gamma   90.00
#
_symmetry.space_group_name_H-M   'P 1'
#
loop_
_entity.id
_entity.type
_entity.pdbx_description
1 polymer ?
#
loop_
_entity_poly.entity_id
_entity_poly.type
_entity_poly.pdbx_seq_one_letter_code
_entity_poly.pdbx_strand_id
1 'polypeptide(L)'
;RELKSYGANILIEPAGQAALPALFSESSNPLSGQDFLDEAELPNIKDIFWRNNIVGFAPMLGGEASVEGEPVRILGTFFSQPVDIPDEEGYETGQKTVSPYWQVTGDWPQEPAGAEPQTLVGHALARQMGWKPGDKLTLRTEGEAVQVTVSGILSSGGDEDNQLVMPLSTVQHLLGLPGKVQAIRVSALTVPENELSRRARENLDALNAEEYDLWYCTAYVSSIAHQLEEAMSGGEVRPVWQGAASEGVVIDKRQWLMAGDTVAALVASAMGIASLMTSTIMERAKEIGLMKALGARQWQIMLLFYLEAASSGLAGGALGCIAGWGLAKAIGVMLFDAPLNFAWIVVPCVLVIAVLIALIGTWFPARRIARLYPVEVLYGR
;
A
#
# COMPACT_ATOMS: atom_id res chain seq x y z
N ARG A 1 6.19 18.72 6.23
CA ARG A 1 6.60 17.63 5.31
C ARG A 1 6.96 16.45 6.17
N GLU A 2 6.05 15.50 6.29
CA GLU A 2 6.29 14.28 7.06
C GLU A 2 7.14 13.34 6.20
N LEU A 3 8.37 13.10 6.65
CA LEU A 3 9.20 12.01 6.19
C LEU A 3 8.55 10.73 6.73
N LYS A 4 7.84 9.98 5.89
CA LYS A 4 7.23 8.71 6.27
C LYS A 4 8.05 7.58 5.69
N SER A 5 8.67 6.78 6.56
CA SER A 5 9.17 5.47 6.20
C SER A 5 7.98 4.50 6.17
N TYR A 6 7.57 4.06 4.99
CA TYR A 6 6.55 3.01 4.82
C TYR A 6 7.16 1.61 4.74
N GLY A 7 8.14 1.32 5.57
CA GLY A 7 8.85 0.05 5.57
C GLY A 7 10.26 0.16 4.99
N ALA A 8 10.88 -0.99 4.68
CA ALA A 8 12.21 -1.04 4.10
C ALA A 8 12.23 -0.42 2.71
N ASN A 9 13.14 0.53 2.50
CA ASN A 9 13.36 1.19 1.21
C ASN A 9 14.76 0.96 0.65
N ILE A 10 15.60 0.24 1.37
CA ILE A 10 16.95 -0.16 0.95
C ILE A 10 17.12 -1.65 1.27
N LEU A 11 17.76 -2.38 0.36
CA LEU A 11 18.12 -3.77 0.49
C LEU A 11 19.62 -3.91 0.30
N ILE A 12 20.28 -4.63 1.21
CA ILE A 12 21.69 -4.98 1.14
C ILE A 12 21.77 -6.47 0.87
N GLU A 13 22.49 -6.86 -0.18
CA GLU A 13 22.72 -8.25 -0.59
C GLU A 13 24.20 -8.47 -0.83
N PRO A 14 24.72 -9.70 -0.78
CA PRO A 14 26.11 -9.98 -1.14
C PRO A 14 26.40 -9.59 -2.58
N ALA A 15 27.55 -8.98 -2.84
CA ALA A 15 27.97 -8.57 -4.16
C ALA A 15 28.03 -9.77 -5.13
N GLY A 16 27.48 -9.61 -6.34
CA GLY A 16 27.47 -10.65 -7.37
C GLY A 16 26.21 -11.51 -7.43
N GLN A 17 25.32 -11.47 -6.43
CA GLN A 17 24.03 -12.17 -6.48
C GLN A 17 22.91 -11.33 -7.14
N ALA A 18 23.13 -10.07 -7.25
CA ALA A 18 22.20 -9.07 -7.75
C ALA A 18 21.70 -9.27 -9.20
N ALA A 19 22.29 -10.19 -9.96
CA ALA A 19 21.97 -10.40 -11.37
C ALA A 19 20.96 -11.53 -11.65
N LEU A 20 20.55 -12.31 -10.64
CA LEU A 20 19.60 -13.40 -10.84
C LEU A 20 18.18 -12.94 -10.43
N PRO A 21 17.25 -12.79 -11.38
CA PRO A 21 15.86 -12.59 -11.03
C PRO A 21 15.38 -13.77 -10.19
N ALA A 22 14.58 -13.51 -9.16
CA ALA A 22 13.95 -14.54 -8.29
C ALA A 22 13.15 -15.62 -9.04
N LEU A 23 13.03 -15.52 -10.36
CA LEU A 23 12.36 -16.47 -11.26
C LEU A 23 13.16 -17.74 -11.58
N PHE A 24 14.42 -17.84 -11.19
CA PHE A 24 15.29 -19.02 -11.51
C PHE A 24 15.68 -19.86 -10.29
N SER A 25 15.13 -19.59 -9.12
CA SER A 25 15.46 -20.33 -7.88
C SER A 25 14.66 -21.63 -7.67
N GLU A 26 14.05 -22.20 -8.72
CA GLU A 26 13.20 -23.40 -8.58
C GLU A 26 13.94 -24.75 -8.66
N SER A 27 15.26 -24.81 -8.72
CA SER A 27 15.92 -26.12 -8.78
C SER A 27 17.31 -26.09 -8.17
N SER A 28 17.49 -26.94 -7.17
CA SER A 28 18.73 -27.41 -6.54
C SER A 28 19.27 -26.55 -5.41
N ASN A 29 19.42 -27.20 -4.26
CA ASN A 29 20.04 -26.81 -2.99
C ASN A 29 20.39 -25.30 -2.92
N PRO A 30 19.47 -24.46 -2.42
CA PRO A 30 19.57 -23.00 -2.60
C PRO A 30 20.77 -22.36 -1.89
N LEU A 31 21.53 -23.12 -1.11
CA LEU A 31 22.63 -22.63 -0.29
C LEU A 31 24.02 -22.95 -0.85
N SER A 32 24.12 -23.80 -1.87
CA SER A 32 25.41 -24.15 -2.47
C SER A 32 25.86 -23.09 -3.49
N GLY A 33 26.84 -22.28 -3.09
CA GLY A 33 27.46 -21.26 -3.94
C GLY A 33 26.89 -19.85 -3.76
N GLN A 34 26.12 -19.59 -2.70
CA GLN A 34 25.73 -18.25 -2.30
C GLN A 34 26.78 -17.63 -1.39
N ASP A 35 27.14 -16.39 -1.65
CA ASP A 35 27.87 -15.57 -0.71
C ASP A 35 26.92 -15.06 0.38
N PHE A 36 27.42 -14.84 1.59
CA PHE A 36 26.66 -14.34 2.73
C PHE A 36 27.34 -13.09 3.30
N LEU A 37 26.54 -12.21 3.85
CA LEU A 37 27.02 -11.11 4.68
C LEU A 37 27.28 -11.61 6.09
N ASP A 38 28.19 -10.95 6.82
CA ASP A 38 28.48 -11.26 8.22
C ASP A 38 27.53 -10.46 9.15
N GLU A 39 26.93 -11.16 10.09
CA GLU A 39 26.10 -10.54 11.13
C GLU A 39 26.89 -9.53 11.98
N ALA A 40 28.18 -9.76 12.15
CA ALA A 40 29.09 -8.88 12.89
C ALA A 40 29.24 -7.48 12.26
N GLU A 41 28.91 -7.32 10.97
CA GLU A 41 28.95 -6.03 10.27
C GLU A 41 27.65 -5.21 10.40
N LEU A 42 26.59 -5.77 10.98
CA LEU A 42 25.31 -5.05 11.16
C LEU A 42 25.43 -3.68 11.85
N PRO A 43 26.28 -3.49 12.87
CA PRO A 43 26.49 -2.18 13.48
C PRO A 43 26.97 -1.11 12.51
N ASN A 44 27.71 -1.47 11.45
CA ASN A 44 28.22 -0.53 10.44
C ASN A 44 27.11 0.20 9.68
N ILE A 45 25.89 -0.35 9.65
CA ILE A 45 24.70 0.31 9.06
C ILE A 45 24.44 1.66 9.74
N LYS A 46 24.79 1.80 11.00
CA LYS A 46 24.70 3.05 11.77
C LYS A 46 25.99 3.85 11.81
N ASP A 47 27.05 3.40 11.15
CA ASP A 47 28.33 4.12 11.06
C ASP A 47 28.46 4.88 9.73
N ILE A 48 27.41 5.59 9.34
CA ILE A 48 27.33 6.42 8.14
C ILE A 48 26.95 7.86 8.50
N PHE A 49 27.17 8.80 7.58
CA PHE A 49 26.80 10.20 7.77
C PHE A 49 25.29 10.35 8.08
N TRP A 50 24.43 9.57 7.41
CA TRP A 50 22.98 9.59 7.59
C TRP A 50 22.46 8.63 8.69
N ARG A 51 23.30 8.28 9.68
CA ARG A 51 22.95 7.37 10.80
C ARG A 51 21.61 7.69 11.47
N ASN A 52 21.30 8.99 11.66
CA ASN A 52 20.06 9.43 12.30
C ASN A 52 18.81 9.28 11.41
N ASN A 53 18.99 9.08 10.11
CA ASN A 53 17.93 8.81 9.17
C ASN A 53 17.59 7.31 9.08
N ILE A 54 18.48 6.43 9.56
CA ILE A 54 18.19 5.00 9.64
C ILE A 54 17.22 4.75 10.78
N VAL A 55 15.99 4.40 10.44
CA VAL A 55 14.90 4.09 11.38
C VAL A 55 15.13 2.72 12.00
N GLY A 56 15.54 1.76 11.19
CA GLY A 56 15.83 0.40 11.61
C GLY A 56 16.32 -0.47 10.45
N PHE A 57 16.82 -1.64 10.81
CA PHE A 57 17.21 -2.66 9.85
C PHE A 57 16.83 -4.05 10.39
N ALA A 58 16.65 -5.00 9.48
CA ALA A 58 16.32 -6.38 9.79
C ALA A 58 17.14 -7.32 8.89
N PRO A 59 18.07 -8.09 9.44
CA PRO A 59 18.75 -9.13 8.70
C PRO A 59 17.78 -10.25 8.33
N MET A 60 18.07 -10.94 7.24
CA MET A 60 17.24 -12.01 6.71
C MET A 60 18.12 -13.19 6.30
N LEU A 61 17.72 -14.39 6.68
CA LEU A 61 18.31 -15.64 6.26
C LEU A 61 17.19 -16.61 5.88
N GLY A 62 17.04 -16.88 4.59
CA GLY A 62 16.05 -17.81 4.06
C GLY A 62 16.60 -19.22 3.91
N GLY A 63 15.73 -20.21 4.01
CA GLY A 63 16.07 -21.60 3.77
C GLY A 63 14.83 -22.46 3.62
N GLU A 64 15.05 -23.77 3.51
CA GLU A 64 14.01 -24.78 3.46
C GLU A 64 14.18 -25.79 4.59
N ALA A 65 13.08 -26.19 5.19
CA ALA A 65 13.01 -27.27 6.17
C ALA A 65 11.83 -28.17 5.86
N SER A 66 11.81 -29.38 6.36
CA SER A 66 10.64 -30.25 6.27
C SER A 66 9.91 -30.31 7.60
N VAL A 67 8.60 -30.24 7.55
CA VAL A 67 7.69 -30.48 8.69
C VAL A 67 6.79 -31.64 8.32
N GLU A 68 6.85 -32.70 9.11
CA GLU A 68 6.07 -33.96 8.85
C GLU A 68 6.28 -34.56 7.44
N GLY A 69 7.41 -34.23 6.79
CA GLY A 69 7.76 -34.70 5.43
C GLY A 69 7.38 -33.74 4.31
N GLU A 70 6.65 -32.66 4.60
CA GLU A 70 6.33 -31.60 3.64
C GLU A 70 7.40 -30.51 3.66
N PRO A 71 7.88 -30.03 2.49
CA PRO A 71 8.85 -28.94 2.42
C PRO A 71 8.18 -27.60 2.77
N VAL A 72 8.80 -26.86 3.66
CA VAL A 72 8.35 -25.55 4.12
C VAL A 72 9.49 -24.56 4.06
N ARG A 73 9.22 -23.37 3.54
CA ARG A 73 10.19 -22.26 3.56
C ARG A 73 10.29 -21.69 4.96
N ILE A 74 11.53 -21.42 5.39
CA ILE A 74 11.82 -20.80 6.67
C ILE A 74 12.55 -19.48 6.45
N LEU A 75 12.27 -18.49 7.29
CA LEU A 75 12.91 -17.18 7.29
C LEU A 75 13.36 -16.84 8.70
N GLY A 76 14.66 -16.63 8.86
CA GLY A 76 15.28 -16.10 10.08
C GLY A 76 15.43 -14.59 9.98
N THR A 77 15.02 -13.86 11.02
CA THR A 77 15.14 -12.40 11.07
C THR A 77 15.19 -11.91 12.52
N PHE A 78 15.50 -10.63 12.72
CA PHE A 78 15.28 -9.95 13.99
C PHE A 78 13.84 -9.44 14.04
N PHE A 79 13.16 -9.64 15.16
CA PHE A 79 11.85 -9.03 15.41
C PHE A 79 11.98 -7.70 16.16
N SER A 80 12.70 -7.69 17.28
CA SER A 80 13.08 -6.51 18.07
C SER A 80 14.28 -6.89 18.91
N GLN A 81 15.47 -6.77 18.35
CA GLN A 81 16.71 -7.19 19.00
C GLN A 81 17.59 -5.98 19.29
N PRO A 82 18.18 -5.89 20.52
CA PRO A 82 19.15 -4.87 20.81
C PRO A 82 20.44 -5.15 20.02
N VAL A 83 20.97 -4.11 19.40
CA VAL A 83 22.25 -4.13 18.67
C VAL A 83 23.17 -3.11 19.30
N ASP A 84 24.40 -3.52 19.58
CA ASP A 84 25.40 -2.63 20.14
C ASP A 84 25.93 -1.69 19.07
N ILE A 85 25.48 -0.43 19.13
CA ILE A 85 25.87 0.63 18.20
C ILE A 85 26.76 1.62 18.96
N PRO A 86 27.93 1.99 18.44
CA PRO A 86 28.76 3.04 19.03
C PRO A 86 27.98 4.34 19.21
N ASP A 87 28.06 4.92 20.41
CA ASP A 87 27.39 6.19 20.78
C ASP A 87 25.85 6.15 20.84
N GLU A 88 25.20 4.98 20.81
CA GLU A 88 23.74 4.85 20.89
C GLU A 88 23.34 3.69 21.80
N GLU A 89 23.24 3.94 23.14
CA GLU A 89 22.87 2.92 24.10
C GLU A 89 21.42 2.44 23.92
N GLY A 90 21.21 1.12 23.90
CA GLY A 90 19.88 0.53 23.89
C GLY A 90 19.15 0.62 22.54
N TYR A 91 19.90 0.71 21.43
CA TYR A 91 19.29 0.68 20.10
C TYR A 91 18.69 -0.70 19.80
N GLU A 92 17.38 -0.71 19.55
CA GLU A 92 16.65 -1.91 19.16
C GLU A 92 16.21 -1.82 17.69
N THR A 93 16.36 -2.93 16.95
CA THR A 93 15.97 -2.99 15.55
C THR A 93 15.39 -4.35 15.18
N GLY A 94 14.70 -4.42 14.07
CA GLY A 94 14.07 -5.64 13.55
C GLY A 94 12.78 -5.38 12.78
N GLN A 95 12.06 -6.45 12.48
CA GLN A 95 10.85 -6.39 11.63
C GLN A 95 9.74 -5.54 12.22
N LYS A 96 9.60 -5.45 13.54
CA LYS A 96 8.61 -4.56 14.16
C LYS A 96 8.81 -3.09 13.78
N THR A 97 10.07 -2.68 13.59
CA THR A 97 10.43 -1.31 13.16
C THR A 97 10.43 -1.17 11.64
N VAL A 98 11.00 -2.17 10.94
CA VAL A 98 11.21 -2.14 9.48
C VAL A 98 9.93 -2.44 8.70
N SER A 99 9.05 -3.26 9.27
CA SER A 99 7.78 -3.68 8.64
C SER A 99 6.58 -3.43 9.56
N PRO A 100 6.24 -2.16 9.87
CA PRO A 100 5.18 -1.81 10.82
C PRO A 100 3.78 -2.24 10.35
N TYR A 101 3.64 -2.64 9.09
CA TYR A 101 2.41 -3.16 8.50
C TYR A 101 2.19 -4.66 8.78
N TRP A 102 3.19 -5.38 9.31
CA TRP A 102 3.02 -6.76 9.70
C TRP A 102 2.01 -6.87 10.84
N GLN A 103 1.00 -7.70 10.65
CA GLN A 103 -0.02 -7.99 11.66
C GLN A 103 0.18 -9.40 12.19
N VAL A 104 0.28 -9.53 13.52
CA VAL A 104 0.43 -10.82 14.19
C VAL A 104 -0.80 -11.09 15.05
N THR A 105 -1.44 -12.24 14.82
CA THR A 105 -2.50 -12.75 15.67
C THR A 105 -1.88 -13.77 16.62
N GLY A 106 -1.81 -13.46 17.90
CA GLY A 106 -1.04 -14.18 18.91
C GLY A 106 0.13 -13.35 19.41
N ASP A 107 1.21 -13.99 19.81
CA ASP A 107 2.38 -13.35 20.38
C ASP A 107 3.55 -13.32 19.38
N TRP A 108 4.37 -12.30 19.48
CA TRP A 108 5.65 -12.26 18.76
C TRP A 108 6.64 -13.24 19.40
N PRO A 109 7.51 -13.91 18.60
CA PRO A 109 8.56 -14.77 19.14
C PRO A 109 9.47 -14.01 20.09
N GLN A 110 9.92 -14.69 21.13
CA GLN A 110 10.86 -14.10 22.10
C GLN A 110 12.26 -14.04 21.51
N GLU A 111 12.94 -12.92 21.74
CA GLU A 111 14.35 -12.71 21.41
C GLU A 111 15.12 -12.22 22.65
N PRO A 112 16.33 -12.75 22.89
CA PRO A 112 16.95 -13.88 22.18
C PRO A 112 16.14 -15.16 22.33
N ALA A 113 16.29 -16.09 21.36
CA ALA A 113 15.58 -17.37 21.37
C ALA A 113 15.79 -18.08 22.71
N GLY A 114 14.68 -18.42 23.37
CA GLY A 114 14.72 -19.15 24.62
C GLY A 114 15.05 -20.66 24.44
N ALA A 115 14.96 -21.42 25.52
CA ALA A 115 15.17 -22.89 25.49
C ALA A 115 14.19 -23.62 24.56
N GLU A 116 12.99 -23.06 24.35
CA GLU A 116 12.04 -23.52 23.35
C GLU A 116 11.89 -22.43 22.27
N PRO A 117 12.51 -22.62 21.08
CA PRO A 117 12.39 -21.67 19.99
C PRO A 117 10.93 -21.49 19.54
N GLN A 118 10.57 -20.25 19.20
CA GLN A 118 9.24 -19.88 18.76
C GLN A 118 9.26 -19.46 17.29
N THR A 119 8.13 -19.63 16.61
CA THR A 119 7.95 -19.24 15.21
C THR A 119 6.61 -18.54 14.99
N LEU A 120 6.57 -17.59 14.06
CA LEU A 120 5.34 -17.15 13.42
C LEU A 120 5.09 -18.04 12.20
N VAL A 121 3.82 -18.33 11.98
CA VAL A 121 3.37 -19.01 10.76
C VAL A 121 2.69 -17.98 9.86
N GLY A 122 3.13 -17.90 8.62
CA GLY A 122 2.45 -17.08 7.63
C GLY A 122 1.00 -17.50 7.44
N HIS A 123 0.10 -16.56 7.31
CA HIS A 123 -1.34 -16.77 7.29
C HIS A 123 -1.80 -17.76 6.20
N ALA A 124 -1.21 -17.71 4.99
CA ALA A 124 -1.53 -18.63 3.91
C ALA A 124 -1.08 -20.07 4.24
N LEU A 125 0.15 -20.20 4.77
CA LEU A 125 0.70 -21.48 5.22
C LEU A 125 -0.12 -22.06 6.38
N ALA A 126 -0.51 -21.23 7.36
CA ALA A 126 -1.34 -21.66 8.49
C ALA A 126 -2.69 -22.21 8.03
N ARG A 127 -3.32 -21.60 7.03
CA ARG A 127 -4.56 -22.11 6.44
C ARG A 127 -4.36 -23.43 5.70
N GLN A 128 -3.27 -23.56 4.96
CA GLN A 128 -2.97 -24.77 4.18
C GLN A 128 -2.70 -25.97 5.08
N MET A 129 -1.91 -25.79 6.13
CA MET A 129 -1.45 -26.84 7.02
C MET A 129 -2.38 -27.05 8.24
N GLY A 130 -3.30 -26.10 8.48
CA GLY A 130 -4.21 -26.16 9.64
C GLY A 130 -3.56 -25.79 10.98
N TRP A 131 -2.36 -25.21 10.97
CA TRP A 131 -1.61 -24.89 12.19
C TRP A 131 -2.17 -23.67 12.93
N LYS A 132 -2.05 -23.73 14.27
CA LYS A 132 -2.58 -22.72 15.18
C LYS A 132 -1.53 -22.30 16.21
N PRO A 133 -1.66 -21.11 16.82
CA PRO A 133 -0.83 -20.73 17.96
C PRO A 133 -0.92 -21.79 19.08
N GLY A 134 0.24 -22.17 19.60
CA GLY A 134 0.42 -23.22 20.59
C GLY A 134 0.83 -24.58 20.01
N ASP A 135 0.71 -24.81 18.71
CA ASP A 135 1.15 -26.07 18.09
C ASP A 135 2.69 -26.20 18.13
N LYS A 136 3.17 -27.43 18.28
CA LYS A 136 4.59 -27.76 18.27
C LYS A 136 4.97 -28.40 16.94
N LEU A 137 5.87 -27.78 16.21
CA LEU A 137 6.35 -28.25 14.91
C LEU A 137 7.79 -28.76 15.05
N THR A 138 8.08 -29.88 14.40
CA THR A 138 9.45 -30.42 14.31
C THR A 138 9.99 -30.11 12.94
N LEU A 139 10.88 -29.13 12.88
CA LEU A 139 11.60 -28.74 11.66
C LEU A 139 12.78 -29.68 11.48
N ARG A 140 12.94 -30.21 10.28
CA ARG A 140 14.09 -31.04 9.89
C ARG A 140 14.77 -30.46 8.67
N THR A 141 16.09 -30.34 8.77
CA THR A 141 17.00 -30.03 7.65
C THR A 141 17.92 -31.24 7.42
N GLU A 142 18.86 -31.14 6.48
CA GLU A 142 19.79 -32.24 6.15
C GLU A 142 20.66 -32.71 7.33
N GLY A 143 20.81 -31.90 8.39
CA GLY A 143 21.70 -32.21 9.52
C GLY A 143 21.05 -32.21 10.90
N GLU A 144 19.96 -31.50 11.10
CA GLU A 144 19.37 -31.26 12.42
C GLU A 144 17.85 -31.28 12.45
N ALA A 145 17.32 -31.58 13.63
CA ALA A 145 15.89 -31.45 13.90
C ALA A 145 15.69 -30.56 15.12
N VAL A 146 14.91 -29.49 14.95
CA VAL A 146 14.58 -28.54 16.02
C VAL A 146 13.06 -28.49 16.20
N GLN A 147 12.63 -28.59 17.46
CA GLN A 147 11.22 -28.40 17.81
C GLN A 147 10.97 -26.91 18.07
N VAL A 148 9.98 -26.33 17.41
CA VAL A 148 9.55 -24.94 17.57
C VAL A 148 8.09 -24.86 17.96
N THR A 149 7.71 -23.86 18.75
CA THR A 149 6.33 -23.64 19.13
C THR A 149 5.77 -22.46 18.32
N VAL A 150 4.60 -22.61 17.73
CA VAL A 150 3.90 -21.53 17.02
C VAL A 150 3.43 -20.49 18.03
N SER A 151 4.01 -19.29 18.01
CA SER A 151 3.63 -18.18 18.89
C SER A 151 2.47 -17.36 18.33
N GLY A 152 2.38 -17.24 17.01
CA GLY A 152 1.35 -16.45 16.34
C GLY A 152 1.25 -16.71 14.85
N ILE A 153 0.24 -16.13 14.23
CA ILE A 153 0.01 -16.15 12.78
C ILE A 153 0.32 -14.76 12.23
N LEU A 154 1.21 -14.72 11.23
CA LEU A 154 1.65 -13.51 10.54
C LEU A 154 0.80 -13.25 9.30
N SER A 155 0.35 -12.01 9.15
CA SER A 155 -0.18 -11.47 7.90
C SER A 155 0.71 -10.30 7.48
N SER A 156 1.55 -10.53 6.48
CA SER A 156 2.50 -9.55 5.94
C SER A 156 1.97 -8.90 4.66
N GLY A 157 1.12 -9.60 3.91
CA GLY A 157 0.71 -9.24 2.56
C GLY A 157 1.78 -9.54 1.50
N GLY A 158 2.84 -10.27 1.85
CA GLY A 158 3.96 -10.63 0.99
C GLY A 158 4.27 -12.13 1.01
N ASP A 159 5.49 -12.48 0.57
CA ASP A 159 5.94 -13.87 0.48
C ASP A 159 6.04 -14.55 1.85
N GLU A 160 6.20 -13.79 2.92
CA GLU A 160 6.27 -14.28 4.29
C GLU A 160 4.95 -14.94 4.75
N ASP A 161 3.84 -14.65 4.07
CA ASP A 161 2.56 -15.31 4.33
C ASP A 161 2.57 -16.82 4.02
N ASN A 162 3.54 -17.29 3.23
CA ASN A 162 3.76 -18.69 2.88
C ASN A 162 4.99 -19.32 3.56
N GLN A 163 5.49 -18.73 4.64
CA GLN A 163 6.72 -19.15 5.31
C GLN A 163 6.54 -19.28 6.82
N LEU A 164 7.49 -19.99 7.46
CA LEU A 164 7.72 -19.92 8.89
C LEU A 164 8.74 -18.82 9.16
N VAL A 165 8.42 -17.87 10.03
CA VAL A 165 9.30 -16.76 10.39
C VAL A 165 9.70 -16.89 11.85
N MET A 166 11.01 -16.94 12.10
CA MET A 166 11.56 -17.21 13.44
C MET A 166 12.80 -16.37 13.71
N PRO A 167 13.30 -16.32 14.95
CA PRO A 167 14.54 -15.62 15.28
C PRO A 167 15.70 -16.07 14.41
N LEU A 168 16.53 -15.11 13.97
CA LEU A 168 17.67 -15.36 13.08
C LEU A 168 18.58 -16.48 13.59
N SER A 169 18.92 -16.45 14.88
CA SER A 169 19.79 -17.46 15.51
C SER A 169 19.26 -18.89 15.38
N THR A 170 17.94 -19.06 15.41
CA THR A 170 17.31 -20.38 15.24
C THR A 170 17.51 -20.91 13.82
N VAL A 171 17.35 -20.07 12.80
CA VAL A 171 17.57 -20.47 11.40
C VAL A 171 19.05 -20.68 11.10
N GLN A 172 19.91 -19.83 11.63
CA GLN A 172 21.36 -20.00 11.51
C GLN A 172 21.83 -21.35 12.07
N HIS A 173 21.29 -21.76 13.22
CA HIS A 173 21.57 -23.06 13.82
C HIS A 173 21.05 -24.20 12.95
N LEU A 174 19.78 -24.11 12.50
CA LEU A 174 19.14 -25.11 11.64
C LEU A 174 19.88 -25.33 10.30
N LEU A 175 20.41 -24.26 9.72
CA LEU A 175 21.11 -24.31 8.42
C LEU A 175 22.62 -24.51 8.56
N GLY A 176 23.17 -24.53 9.79
CA GLY A 176 24.60 -24.63 10.02
C GLY A 176 25.40 -23.41 9.52
N LEU A 177 24.78 -22.23 9.56
CA LEU A 177 25.31 -20.95 9.07
C LEU A 177 25.43 -19.89 10.20
N PRO A 178 26.17 -20.14 11.27
CA PRO A 178 26.28 -19.20 12.38
C PRO A 178 26.89 -17.87 11.94
N GLY A 179 26.27 -16.75 12.34
CA GLY A 179 26.74 -15.41 12.04
C GLY A 179 26.59 -14.99 10.56
N LYS A 180 25.87 -15.75 9.75
CA LYS A 180 25.65 -15.46 8.33
C LYS A 180 24.26 -14.92 8.07
N VAL A 181 24.16 -13.95 7.15
CA VAL A 181 22.92 -13.31 6.70
C VAL A 181 22.89 -13.27 5.17
N GLN A 182 21.74 -13.53 4.60
CA GLN A 182 21.56 -13.53 3.15
C GLN A 182 21.24 -12.14 2.60
N ALA A 183 20.48 -11.35 3.35
CA ALA A 183 20.12 -9.99 2.96
C ALA A 183 19.80 -9.17 4.21
N ILE A 184 19.82 -7.84 4.07
CA ILE A 184 19.44 -6.93 5.15
C ILE A 184 18.44 -5.91 4.57
N ARG A 185 17.25 -5.84 5.15
CA ARG A 185 16.28 -4.78 4.85
C ARG A 185 16.57 -3.59 5.75
N VAL A 186 16.74 -2.42 5.16
CA VAL A 186 16.96 -1.17 5.88
C VAL A 186 15.80 -0.20 5.61
N SER A 187 15.30 0.40 6.67
CA SER A 187 14.31 1.47 6.61
C SER A 187 14.98 2.80 6.93
N ALA A 188 15.01 3.70 5.96
CA ALA A 188 15.62 5.02 6.11
C ALA A 188 14.61 6.14 5.80
N LEU A 189 14.69 7.25 6.54
CA LEU A 189 13.96 8.47 6.25
C LEU A 189 14.65 9.20 5.10
N THR A 190 13.95 9.30 3.97
CA THR A 190 14.52 9.84 2.75
C THR A 190 13.68 11.00 2.20
N VAL A 191 14.30 11.85 1.40
CA VAL A 191 13.62 12.87 0.62
C VAL A 191 13.36 12.34 -0.80
N PRO A 192 12.31 12.83 -1.49
CA PRO A 192 12.04 12.44 -2.87
C PRO A 192 13.23 12.74 -3.79
N GLU A 193 13.53 11.79 -4.66
CA GLU A 193 14.60 11.95 -5.65
C GLU A 193 14.27 13.02 -6.69
N ASN A 194 15.32 13.68 -7.16
CA ASN A 194 15.27 14.71 -8.18
C ASN A 194 16.18 14.36 -9.37
N GLU A 195 16.37 15.29 -10.28
CA GLU A 195 17.24 15.15 -11.45
C GLU A 195 18.70 14.87 -11.08
N LEU A 196 19.20 15.53 -10.02
CA LEU A 196 20.57 15.35 -9.52
C LEU A 196 20.78 13.93 -8.99
N SER A 197 19.88 13.45 -8.13
CA SER A 197 19.98 12.10 -7.55
C SER A 197 19.84 11.01 -8.61
N ARG A 198 19.05 11.25 -9.68
CA ARG A 198 18.93 10.33 -10.80
C ARG A 198 20.23 10.25 -11.61
N ARG A 199 20.87 11.40 -11.92
CA ARG A 199 22.18 11.44 -12.60
C ARG A 199 23.27 10.77 -11.76
N ALA A 200 23.27 11.01 -10.46
CA ALA A 200 24.22 10.38 -9.53
C ALA A 200 24.11 8.84 -9.58
N ARG A 201 22.90 8.31 -9.62
CA ARG A 201 22.65 6.87 -9.70
C ARG A 201 23.09 6.25 -11.03
N GLU A 202 22.93 6.98 -12.14
CA GLU A 202 23.36 6.53 -13.46
C GLU A 202 24.88 6.56 -13.62
N ASN A 203 25.52 7.62 -13.14
CA ASN A 203 26.97 7.77 -13.19
C ASN A 203 27.44 8.85 -12.20
N LEU A 204 28.06 8.40 -11.11
CA LEU A 204 28.63 9.30 -10.09
C LEU A 204 29.77 10.18 -10.63
N ASP A 205 30.60 9.67 -11.54
CA ASP A 205 31.72 10.38 -12.13
C ASP A 205 31.29 11.53 -13.06
N ALA A 206 30.00 11.56 -13.45
CA ALA A 206 29.43 12.65 -14.25
C ALA A 206 29.05 13.88 -13.44
N LEU A 207 29.12 13.82 -12.11
CA LEU A 207 28.85 14.94 -11.21
C LEU A 207 30.12 15.80 -11.03
N ASN A 208 29.96 17.10 -10.98
CA ASN A 208 31.03 17.99 -10.51
C ASN A 208 31.12 17.94 -8.97
N ALA A 209 32.20 18.50 -8.39
CA ALA A 209 32.43 18.43 -6.95
C ALA A 209 31.29 19.07 -6.11
N GLU A 210 30.71 20.18 -6.57
CA GLU A 210 29.60 20.83 -5.87
C GLU A 210 28.31 20.02 -5.96
N GLU A 211 28.05 19.41 -7.10
CA GLU A 211 26.88 18.51 -7.29
C GLU A 211 27.02 17.24 -6.47
N TYR A 212 28.24 16.68 -6.38
CA TYR A 212 28.53 15.51 -5.56
C TYR A 212 28.30 15.82 -4.07
N ASP A 213 28.88 16.92 -3.56
CA ASP A 213 28.71 17.34 -2.17
C ASP A 213 27.22 17.58 -1.84
N LEU A 214 26.50 18.24 -2.74
CA LEU A 214 25.06 18.48 -2.56
C LEU A 214 24.25 17.17 -2.52
N TRP A 215 24.56 16.24 -3.39
CA TRP A 215 23.93 14.93 -3.43
C TRP A 215 24.26 14.10 -2.19
N TYR A 216 25.53 14.01 -1.83
CA TYR A 216 26.03 13.24 -0.68
C TYR A 216 25.44 13.75 0.65
N CYS A 217 25.33 15.07 0.79
CA CYS A 217 24.75 15.75 1.96
C CYS A 217 23.22 15.91 1.89
N THR A 218 22.54 15.28 0.94
CA THR A 218 21.07 15.25 0.87
C THR A 218 20.58 13.82 1.11
N ALA A 219 19.58 13.65 1.98
CA ALA A 219 19.06 12.34 2.37
C ALA A 219 18.25 11.67 1.24
N TYR A 220 18.81 11.59 0.03
CA TYR A 220 18.25 10.76 -1.03
C TYR A 220 18.46 9.27 -0.72
N VAL A 221 17.56 8.44 -1.18
CA VAL A 221 17.71 6.98 -1.07
C VAL A 221 19.01 6.51 -1.72
N SER A 222 19.38 7.10 -2.86
CA SER A 222 20.60 6.77 -3.59
C SER A 222 21.87 7.20 -2.85
N SER A 223 21.87 8.34 -2.16
CA SER A 223 22.99 8.80 -1.34
C SER A 223 23.20 7.92 -0.10
N ILE A 224 22.11 7.56 0.59
CA ILE A 224 22.18 6.66 1.75
C ILE A 224 22.62 5.27 1.33
N ALA A 225 22.10 4.75 0.20
CA ALA A 225 22.50 3.45 -0.33
C ALA A 225 24.00 3.39 -0.64
N HIS A 226 24.56 4.42 -1.26
CA HIS A 226 25.98 4.52 -1.55
C HIS A 226 26.85 4.49 -0.27
N GLN A 227 26.47 5.25 0.76
CA GLN A 227 27.18 5.27 2.03
C GLN A 227 27.08 3.92 2.77
N LEU A 228 25.96 3.23 2.66
CA LEU A 228 25.82 1.87 3.20
C LEU A 228 26.71 0.87 2.44
N GLU A 229 26.86 1.02 1.12
CA GLU A 229 27.75 0.20 0.31
C GLU A 229 29.22 0.40 0.69
N GLU A 230 29.61 1.66 1.00
CA GLU A 230 30.96 1.96 1.52
C GLU A 230 31.20 1.39 2.92
N ALA A 231 30.17 1.32 3.77
CA ALA A 231 30.26 0.84 5.15
C ALA A 231 30.21 -0.70 5.30
N MET A 232 29.61 -1.40 4.31
CA MET A 232 29.41 -2.84 4.35
C MET A 232 30.37 -3.57 3.42
N SER A 233 31.26 -4.38 3.99
CA SER A 233 32.25 -5.14 3.22
C SER A 233 31.61 -6.22 2.36
N GLY A 234 31.72 -6.11 1.03
CA GLY A 234 31.17 -7.11 0.10
C GLY A 234 29.67 -7.11 -0.05
N GLY A 235 28.98 -6.06 0.42
CA GLY A 235 27.57 -5.83 0.18
C GLY A 235 27.31 -5.00 -1.08
N GLU A 236 26.33 -5.37 -1.88
CA GLU A 236 25.73 -4.54 -2.93
C GLU A 236 24.44 -3.95 -2.38
N VAL A 237 24.32 -2.62 -2.40
CA VAL A 237 23.19 -1.92 -1.80
C VAL A 237 22.23 -1.40 -2.88
N ARG A 238 20.98 -1.83 -2.80
CA ARG A 238 19.96 -1.47 -3.77
C ARG A 238 18.82 -0.72 -3.12
N PRO A 239 18.41 0.42 -3.68
CA PRO A 239 17.15 1.01 -3.34
C PRO A 239 15.99 0.06 -3.72
N VAL A 240 15.12 -0.24 -2.75
CA VAL A 240 13.92 -1.04 -3.01
C VAL A 240 12.82 -0.10 -3.50
N TRP A 241 12.67 0.00 -4.82
CA TRP A 241 11.66 0.84 -5.46
C TRP A 241 10.27 0.19 -5.48
N GLN A 242 10.12 -0.99 -4.91
CA GLN A 242 8.97 -1.88 -5.09
C GLN A 242 7.63 -1.41 -4.51
N GLY A 243 7.47 -0.25 -4.06
CA GLY A 243 6.17 0.26 -3.68
C GLY A 243 6.03 1.74 -3.95
N ALA A 244 7.03 2.53 -3.54
CA ALA A 244 6.85 3.97 -3.42
C ALA A 244 6.98 4.75 -4.74
N ALA A 245 7.85 4.37 -5.66
CA ALA A 245 8.06 5.16 -6.89
C ALA A 245 7.20 4.67 -8.07
N SER A 246 7.05 3.36 -8.26
CA SER A 246 6.12 2.83 -9.26
C SER A 246 4.66 2.95 -8.80
N GLU A 247 4.37 2.75 -7.51
CA GLU A 247 3.04 2.99 -6.96
C GLU A 247 2.68 4.48 -6.96
N GLY A 248 3.58 5.39 -6.61
CA GLY A 248 3.31 6.83 -6.64
C GLY A 248 2.93 7.33 -8.04
N VAL A 249 3.69 6.97 -9.08
CA VAL A 249 3.38 7.34 -10.47
C VAL A 249 2.18 6.59 -11.02
N VAL A 250 2.01 5.32 -10.64
CA VAL A 250 0.85 4.50 -11.04
C VAL A 250 -0.40 4.89 -10.24
N ILE A 251 -0.27 5.20 -8.95
CA ILE A 251 -1.36 5.70 -8.11
C ILE A 251 -1.82 7.07 -8.59
N ASP A 252 -0.92 8.00 -8.89
CA ASP A 252 -1.27 9.32 -9.45
C ASP A 252 -1.98 9.18 -10.81
N LYS A 253 -1.46 8.38 -11.73
CA LYS A 253 -2.12 8.11 -13.01
C LYS A 253 -3.46 7.40 -12.83
N ARG A 254 -3.55 6.46 -11.89
CA ARG A 254 -4.79 5.76 -11.57
C ARG A 254 -5.83 6.68 -10.92
N GLN A 255 -5.41 7.58 -10.04
CA GLN A 255 -6.30 8.60 -9.46
C GLN A 255 -6.83 9.55 -10.52
N TRP A 256 -6.01 10.02 -11.47
CA TRP A 256 -6.45 10.86 -12.58
C TRP A 256 -7.40 10.14 -13.54
N LEU A 257 -7.16 8.86 -13.82
CA LEU A 257 -8.09 8.05 -14.62
C LEU A 257 -9.43 7.85 -13.91
N MET A 258 -9.41 7.50 -12.60
CA MET A 258 -10.64 7.37 -11.81
C MET A 258 -11.38 8.69 -11.67
N ALA A 259 -10.67 9.80 -11.49
CA ALA A 259 -11.28 11.14 -11.48
C ALA A 259 -11.91 11.48 -12.82
N GLY A 260 -11.24 11.17 -13.94
CA GLY A 260 -11.75 11.37 -15.28
C GLY A 260 -13.01 10.54 -15.55
N ASP A 261 -13.02 9.28 -15.18
CA ASP A 261 -14.18 8.38 -15.31
C ASP A 261 -15.35 8.89 -14.44
N THR A 262 -15.07 9.29 -13.20
CA THR A 262 -16.08 9.88 -12.32
C THR A 262 -16.69 11.15 -12.94
N VAL A 263 -15.88 12.06 -13.45
CA VAL A 263 -16.36 13.30 -14.11
C VAL A 263 -17.20 12.96 -15.34
N ALA A 264 -16.76 12.01 -16.17
CA ALA A 264 -17.53 11.58 -17.34
C ALA A 264 -18.89 10.99 -16.95
N ALA A 265 -18.94 10.15 -15.90
CA ALA A 265 -20.18 9.60 -15.36
C ALA A 265 -21.12 10.69 -14.81
N LEU A 266 -20.58 11.71 -14.12
CA LEU A 266 -21.36 12.86 -13.63
C LEU A 266 -21.94 13.69 -14.77
N VAL A 267 -21.17 13.93 -15.84
CA VAL A 267 -21.63 14.64 -17.04
C VAL A 267 -22.73 13.84 -17.75
N ALA A 268 -22.53 12.54 -17.94
CA ALA A 268 -23.54 11.67 -18.54
C ALA A 268 -24.84 11.66 -17.72
N SER A 269 -24.73 11.61 -16.39
CA SER A 269 -25.89 11.69 -15.49
C SER A 269 -26.62 13.03 -15.60
N ALA A 270 -25.89 14.15 -15.65
CA ALA A 270 -26.49 15.48 -15.85
C ALA A 270 -27.21 15.59 -17.20
N MET A 271 -26.65 15.02 -18.27
CA MET A 271 -27.31 14.98 -19.60
C MET A 271 -28.58 14.11 -19.59
N GLY A 272 -28.52 12.95 -18.90
CA GLY A 272 -29.69 12.09 -18.71
C GLY A 272 -30.83 12.80 -17.98
N ILE A 273 -30.51 13.50 -16.88
CA ILE A 273 -31.47 14.32 -16.13
C ILE A 273 -32.03 15.43 -17.02
N ALA A 274 -31.19 16.12 -17.80
CA ALA A 274 -31.65 17.18 -18.71
C ALA A 274 -32.63 16.64 -19.76
N SER A 275 -32.39 15.45 -20.32
CA SER A 275 -33.25 14.77 -21.27
C SER A 275 -34.59 14.40 -20.65
N LEU A 276 -34.60 13.75 -19.47
CA LEU A 276 -35.81 13.38 -18.74
C LEU A 276 -36.63 14.61 -18.35
N MET A 277 -35.98 15.64 -17.80
CA MET A 277 -36.67 16.89 -17.44
C MET A 277 -37.27 17.60 -18.64
N THR A 278 -36.61 17.58 -19.80
CA THR A 278 -37.17 18.14 -21.03
C THR A 278 -38.48 17.43 -21.42
N SER A 279 -38.50 16.08 -21.36
CA SER A 279 -39.72 15.29 -21.63
C SER A 279 -40.83 15.61 -20.65
N THR A 280 -40.56 15.57 -19.35
CA THR A 280 -41.54 15.86 -18.28
C THR A 280 -42.11 17.26 -18.41
N ILE A 281 -41.30 18.26 -18.73
CA ILE A 281 -41.75 19.65 -18.92
C ILE A 281 -42.63 19.78 -20.16
N MET A 282 -42.30 19.08 -21.25
CA MET A 282 -43.12 19.09 -22.47
C MET A 282 -44.50 18.45 -22.21
N GLU A 283 -44.54 17.35 -21.44
CA GLU A 283 -45.83 16.73 -21.04
C GLU A 283 -46.69 17.65 -20.19
N ARG A 284 -46.08 18.46 -19.30
CA ARG A 284 -46.76 19.41 -18.42
C ARG A 284 -46.88 20.83 -19.00
N ALA A 285 -46.58 21.02 -20.30
CA ALA A 285 -46.55 22.34 -20.92
C ALA A 285 -47.86 23.11 -20.78
N LYS A 286 -49.03 22.44 -20.92
CA LYS A 286 -50.35 23.04 -20.75
C LYS A 286 -50.59 23.56 -19.33
N GLU A 287 -50.15 22.83 -18.30
CA GLU A 287 -50.24 23.24 -16.89
C GLU A 287 -49.40 24.48 -16.63
N ILE A 288 -48.17 24.50 -17.19
CA ILE A 288 -47.24 25.63 -17.11
C ILE A 288 -47.85 26.87 -17.79
N GLY A 289 -48.47 26.68 -18.96
CA GLY A 289 -49.18 27.75 -19.67
C GLY A 289 -50.34 28.32 -18.86
N LEU A 290 -51.11 27.47 -18.19
CA LEU A 290 -52.21 27.89 -17.31
C LEU A 290 -51.69 28.66 -16.08
N MET A 291 -50.62 28.17 -15.43
CA MET A 291 -50.02 28.89 -14.30
C MET A 291 -49.53 30.28 -14.70
N LYS A 292 -48.92 30.43 -15.89
CA LYS A 292 -48.51 31.73 -16.42
C LYS A 292 -49.72 32.64 -16.72
N ALA A 293 -50.81 32.10 -17.29
CA ALA A 293 -52.03 32.86 -17.55
C ALA A 293 -52.70 33.35 -16.26
N LEU A 294 -52.56 32.61 -15.15
CA LEU A 294 -53.03 33.00 -13.82
C LEU A 294 -52.08 33.97 -13.10
N GLY A 295 -50.95 34.37 -13.74
CA GLY A 295 -50.02 35.37 -13.22
C GLY A 295 -48.83 34.83 -12.47
N ALA A 296 -48.53 33.53 -12.56
CA ALA A 296 -47.33 32.97 -11.97
C ALA A 296 -46.03 33.56 -12.57
N ARG A 297 -45.13 34.03 -11.72
CA ARG A 297 -43.87 34.60 -12.14
C ARG A 297 -42.90 33.49 -12.59
N GLN A 298 -42.05 33.79 -13.54
CA GLN A 298 -41.07 32.84 -14.12
C GLN A 298 -40.24 32.14 -13.06
N TRP A 299 -39.80 32.84 -12.02
CA TRP A 299 -38.98 32.25 -10.96
C TRP A 299 -39.74 31.22 -10.10
N GLN A 300 -41.08 31.38 -9.96
CA GLN A 300 -41.91 30.44 -9.19
C GLN A 300 -42.03 29.11 -9.92
N ILE A 301 -42.18 29.15 -11.24
CA ILE A 301 -42.20 27.95 -12.08
C ILE A 301 -40.84 27.26 -12.07
N MET A 302 -39.73 28.02 -12.17
CA MET A 302 -38.39 27.47 -12.08
C MET A 302 -38.14 26.83 -10.73
N LEU A 303 -38.58 27.45 -9.62
CA LEU A 303 -38.41 26.92 -8.27
C LEU A 303 -39.12 25.57 -8.12
N LEU A 304 -40.30 25.39 -8.71
CA LEU A 304 -41.01 24.11 -8.67
C LEU A 304 -40.17 22.98 -9.29
N PHE A 305 -39.60 23.22 -10.48
CA PHE A 305 -38.72 22.23 -11.13
C PHE A 305 -37.43 21.99 -10.38
N TYR A 306 -36.85 23.00 -9.75
CA TYR A 306 -35.67 22.81 -8.93
C TYR A 306 -35.95 22.01 -7.66
N LEU A 307 -37.09 22.19 -7.02
CA LEU A 307 -37.52 21.38 -5.88
C LEU A 307 -37.77 19.93 -6.29
N GLU A 308 -38.42 19.70 -7.44
CA GLU A 308 -38.63 18.37 -7.99
C GLU A 308 -37.30 17.68 -8.33
N ALA A 309 -36.36 18.39 -8.97
CA ALA A 309 -35.02 17.88 -9.26
C ALA A 309 -34.20 17.61 -8.00
N ALA A 310 -34.28 18.49 -7.00
CA ALA A 310 -33.56 18.31 -5.73
C ALA A 310 -34.06 17.08 -4.94
N SER A 311 -35.42 16.90 -4.90
CA SER A 311 -36.00 15.72 -4.23
C SER A 311 -35.65 14.42 -4.94
N SER A 312 -35.65 14.40 -6.27
CA SER A 312 -35.22 13.26 -7.08
C SER A 312 -33.74 12.99 -6.93
N GLY A 313 -32.90 14.06 -6.89
CA GLY A 313 -31.47 13.97 -6.64
C GLY A 313 -31.13 13.40 -5.25
N LEU A 314 -31.86 13.81 -4.22
CA LEU A 314 -31.73 13.27 -2.86
C LEU A 314 -32.11 11.80 -2.80
N ALA A 315 -33.24 11.41 -3.38
CA ALA A 315 -33.67 10.01 -3.39
C ALA A 315 -32.70 9.12 -4.18
N GLY A 316 -32.31 9.56 -5.38
CA GLY A 316 -31.33 8.84 -6.20
C GLY A 316 -29.94 8.77 -5.55
N GLY A 317 -29.51 9.87 -4.93
CA GLY A 317 -28.24 9.91 -4.18
C GLY A 317 -28.21 8.97 -2.98
N ALA A 318 -29.31 8.88 -2.22
CA ALA A 318 -29.44 7.96 -1.10
C ALA A 318 -29.39 6.48 -1.55
N LEU A 319 -30.18 6.15 -2.60
CA LEU A 319 -30.16 4.80 -3.18
C LEU A 319 -28.79 4.45 -3.77
N GLY A 320 -28.16 5.38 -4.48
CA GLY A 320 -26.81 5.22 -5.02
C GLY A 320 -25.75 5.02 -3.94
N CYS A 321 -25.85 5.74 -2.82
CA CYS A 321 -24.97 5.59 -1.68
C CYS A 321 -25.08 4.19 -1.03
N ILE A 322 -26.31 3.69 -0.84
CA ILE A 322 -26.57 2.35 -0.28
C ILE A 322 -26.03 1.27 -1.22
N ALA A 323 -26.34 1.37 -2.52
CA ALA A 323 -25.90 0.40 -3.52
C ALA A 323 -24.35 0.41 -3.67
N GLY A 324 -23.75 1.60 -3.72
CA GLY A 324 -22.29 1.77 -3.83
C GLY A 324 -21.55 1.22 -2.61
N TRP A 325 -22.07 1.47 -1.40
CA TRP A 325 -21.50 0.89 -0.18
C TRP A 325 -21.63 -0.64 -0.16
N GLY A 326 -22.79 -1.18 -0.53
CA GLY A 326 -23.00 -2.62 -0.60
C GLY A 326 -22.05 -3.30 -1.58
N LEU A 327 -21.86 -2.69 -2.77
CA LEU A 327 -20.93 -3.20 -3.77
C LEU A 327 -19.47 -3.10 -3.30
N ALA A 328 -19.07 -1.98 -2.71
CA ALA A 328 -17.73 -1.80 -2.18
C ALA A 328 -17.42 -2.83 -1.08
N LYS A 329 -18.37 -3.09 -0.17
CA LYS A 329 -18.24 -4.11 0.86
C LYS A 329 -18.12 -5.52 0.28
N ALA A 330 -18.94 -5.84 -0.73
CA ALA A 330 -18.89 -7.15 -1.40
C ALA A 330 -17.52 -7.38 -2.09
N ILE A 331 -17.02 -6.37 -2.79
CA ILE A 331 -15.70 -6.43 -3.44
C ILE A 331 -14.58 -6.54 -2.38
N GLY A 332 -14.65 -5.75 -1.30
CA GLY A 332 -13.65 -5.78 -0.23
C GLY A 332 -13.52 -7.15 0.43
N VAL A 333 -14.66 -7.80 0.70
CA VAL A 333 -14.67 -9.14 1.29
C VAL A 333 -14.27 -10.22 0.29
N MET A 334 -14.73 -10.14 -1.00
CA MET A 334 -14.44 -11.19 -1.99
C MET A 334 -13.01 -11.18 -2.52
N LEU A 335 -12.39 -9.99 -2.66
CA LEU A 335 -11.06 -9.88 -3.26
C LEU A 335 -9.94 -9.65 -2.23
N PHE A 336 -10.22 -9.01 -1.10
CA PHE A 336 -9.19 -8.59 -0.16
C PHE A 336 -9.34 -9.20 1.24
N ASP A 337 -10.41 -9.99 1.47
CA ASP A 337 -10.75 -10.61 2.78
C ASP A 337 -10.68 -9.61 3.97
N ALA A 338 -10.85 -8.31 3.67
CA ALA A 338 -10.75 -7.21 4.62
C ALA A 338 -12.06 -6.41 4.70
N PRO A 339 -12.60 -6.19 5.91
CA PRO A 339 -13.77 -5.35 6.08
C PRO A 339 -13.40 -3.87 5.82
N LEU A 340 -14.03 -3.26 4.84
CA LEU A 340 -13.87 -1.82 4.58
C LEU A 340 -14.57 -1.01 5.68
N ASN A 341 -13.84 -0.11 6.33
CA ASN A 341 -14.40 0.82 7.30
C ASN A 341 -15.23 1.89 6.58
N PHE A 342 -16.45 2.10 7.06
CA PHE A 342 -17.37 3.09 6.51
C PHE A 342 -17.02 4.50 6.97
N ALA A 343 -16.64 5.37 6.06
CA ALA A 343 -16.40 6.78 6.33
C ALA A 343 -17.72 7.57 6.23
N TRP A 344 -18.34 7.88 7.37
CA TRP A 344 -19.62 8.60 7.43
C TRP A 344 -19.65 9.95 6.72
N ILE A 345 -18.49 10.59 6.55
CA ILE A 345 -18.33 11.86 5.86
C ILE A 345 -18.65 11.77 4.35
N VAL A 346 -18.60 10.57 3.77
CA VAL A 346 -18.88 10.33 2.35
C VAL A 346 -20.36 10.51 2.05
N VAL A 347 -21.26 10.15 2.98
CA VAL A 347 -22.72 10.23 2.78
C VAL A 347 -23.18 11.66 2.48
N PRO A 348 -22.90 12.68 3.31
CA PRO A 348 -23.32 14.04 3.00
C PRO A 348 -22.66 14.58 1.73
N CYS A 349 -21.40 14.23 1.45
CA CYS A 349 -20.75 14.64 0.20
C CYS A 349 -21.46 14.09 -1.04
N VAL A 350 -21.80 12.80 -1.05
CA VAL A 350 -22.53 12.18 -2.17
C VAL A 350 -23.90 12.80 -2.37
N LEU A 351 -24.65 13.06 -1.29
CA LEU A 351 -25.96 13.69 -1.36
C LEU A 351 -25.89 15.11 -1.93
N VAL A 352 -24.91 15.91 -1.49
CA VAL A 352 -24.69 17.26 -2.00
C VAL A 352 -24.36 17.22 -3.50
N ILE A 353 -23.44 16.35 -3.91
CA ILE A 353 -23.05 16.19 -5.32
C ILE A 353 -24.26 15.75 -6.16
N ALA A 354 -25.04 14.78 -5.69
CA ALA A 354 -26.22 14.30 -6.40
C ALA A 354 -27.28 15.42 -6.63
N VAL A 355 -27.53 16.24 -5.61
CA VAL A 355 -28.41 17.39 -5.72
C VAL A 355 -27.86 18.44 -6.68
N LEU A 356 -26.56 18.75 -6.61
CA LEU A 356 -25.90 19.71 -7.50
C LEU A 356 -26.01 19.27 -8.97
N ILE A 357 -25.79 17.98 -9.27
CA ILE A 357 -25.89 17.44 -10.62
C ILE A 357 -27.32 17.51 -11.11
N ALA A 358 -28.32 17.18 -10.27
CA ALA A 358 -29.71 17.28 -10.59
C ALA A 358 -30.12 18.74 -10.92
N LEU A 359 -29.64 19.70 -10.15
CA LEU A 359 -29.91 21.13 -10.39
C LEU A 359 -29.23 21.62 -11.67
N ILE A 360 -27.99 21.23 -11.93
CA ILE A 360 -27.24 21.58 -13.16
C ILE A 360 -27.93 20.98 -14.39
N GLY A 361 -28.32 19.70 -14.36
CA GLY A 361 -29.04 19.04 -15.44
C GLY A 361 -30.38 19.68 -15.74
N THR A 362 -31.10 20.18 -14.72
CA THR A 362 -32.41 20.82 -14.86
C THR A 362 -32.31 22.28 -15.32
N TRP A 363 -31.18 22.94 -15.11
CA TRP A 363 -31.03 24.38 -15.37
C TRP A 363 -31.33 24.80 -16.83
N PHE A 364 -30.77 24.06 -17.80
CA PHE A 364 -30.94 24.39 -19.21
C PHE A 364 -32.38 24.19 -19.69
N PRO A 365 -33.06 23.03 -19.46
CA PRO A 365 -34.46 22.83 -19.84
C PRO A 365 -35.40 23.80 -19.13
N ALA A 366 -35.24 24.02 -17.83
CA ALA A 366 -36.09 24.91 -17.05
C ALA A 366 -36.04 26.36 -17.56
N ARG A 367 -34.86 26.87 -17.93
CA ARG A 367 -34.70 28.21 -18.50
C ARG A 367 -35.33 28.34 -19.87
N ARG A 368 -35.23 27.32 -20.72
CA ARG A 368 -35.80 27.37 -22.08
C ARG A 368 -37.31 27.52 -22.06
N ILE A 369 -37.98 26.76 -21.21
CA ILE A 369 -39.45 26.76 -21.13
C ILE A 369 -40.00 27.93 -20.33
N ALA A 370 -39.26 28.40 -19.31
CA ALA A 370 -39.63 29.60 -18.61
C ALA A 370 -39.69 30.84 -19.52
N ARG A 371 -39.04 30.84 -20.70
CA ARG A 371 -39.05 31.91 -21.70
C ARG A 371 -40.15 31.77 -22.79
N LEU A 372 -40.78 30.59 -22.93
CA LEU A 372 -41.85 30.40 -23.90
C LEU A 372 -43.08 31.24 -23.57
N TYR A 373 -43.68 31.86 -24.58
CA TYR A 373 -44.92 32.64 -24.42
C TYR A 373 -46.13 31.70 -24.23
N PRO A 374 -47.13 32.07 -23.41
CA PRO A 374 -48.34 31.27 -23.18
C PRO A 374 -49.08 30.84 -24.44
N VAL A 375 -49.05 31.67 -25.47
CA VAL A 375 -49.69 31.43 -26.76
C VAL A 375 -49.05 30.32 -27.55
N GLU A 376 -47.69 30.21 -27.54
CA GLU A 376 -46.95 29.15 -28.23
C GLU A 376 -47.19 27.78 -27.58
N VAL A 377 -47.35 27.74 -26.26
CA VAL A 377 -47.60 26.51 -25.49
C VAL A 377 -49.04 25.99 -25.68
N LEU A 378 -50.01 26.87 -25.86
CA LEU A 378 -51.42 26.50 -26.01
C LEU A 378 -51.79 26.08 -27.44
N TYR A 379 -51.15 26.64 -28.46
CA TYR A 379 -51.43 26.36 -29.88
C TYR A 379 -50.45 25.38 -30.56
N GLY A 380 -49.46 24.86 -29.84
CA GLY A 380 -48.61 23.78 -30.35
C GLY A 380 -47.68 24.18 -31.50
N ARG A 381 -47.27 25.43 -31.57
CA ARG A 381 -46.30 25.94 -32.56
C ARG A 381 -44.99 26.29 -31.91
#